data_ce2abf05fff6d52ef433baa55df55c95
#
_entry.id   ce2abf05fff6d52ef433baa55df55c95
#
_cell.length_a   1.000
_cell.length_b   1.000
_cell.length_c   1.000
_cell.angle_alpha   90.00
_cell.angle_beta   90.00
_cell.angle_gamma   90.00
#
_symmetry.space_group_name_H-M   'P 1'
#
loop_
_entity.id
_entity.type
_entity.pdbx_description
1 polymer ?
#
loop_
_entity_poly.entity_id
_entity_poly.type
_entity_poly.pdbx_seq_one_letter_code
_entity_poly.pdbx_strand_id
1 'polypeptide(L)'
;MAAHAEPFGFNLVPASDPIAACLPDAVARVTVFPREEIRGVDTVELRAHGLRPNTTFAVFLTEMPVPPFGAVQYIGDFTTNAHGTGSVRVDAIIDEAFAFNNITGVRTDLNHVVFWFADPADDKDCVPASPPTPFDGDGEAGVAAMSSKNFLPGAPLP
;
A
#
# COMPACT_ATOMS: atom_id res chain seq x y z
N MET A 1 -8.51 19.26 -26.26
CA MET A 1 -7.65 19.38 -25.07
C MET A 1 -8.16 18.41 -24.04
N ALA A 2 -7.34 17.46 -23.64
CA ALA A 2 -7.73 16.53 -22.60
C ALA A 2 -7.85 17.28 -21.25
N ALA A 3 -8.95 17.05 -20.54
CA ALA A 3 -9.09 17.56 -19.20
C ALA A 3 -8.13 16.77 -18.28
N HIS A 4 -7.41 17.46 -17.41
CA HIS A 4 -6.64 16.80 -16.38
C HIS A 4 -7.59 16.22 -15.36
N ALA A 5 -7.37 14.97 -14.96
CA ALA A 5 -8.09 14.38 -13.84
C ALA A 5 -7.72 15.12 -12.55
N GLU A 6 -8.69 15.36 -11.71
CA GLU A 6 -8.46 16.01 -10.44
C GLU A 6 -7.77 15.09 -9.45
N PRO A 7 -6.91 15.63 -8.57
CA PRO A 7 -6.38 14.86 -7.45
C PRO A 7 -7.51 14.27 -6.61
N PHE A 8 -7.30 13.08 -6.13
CA PHE A 8 -8.24 12.42 -5.22
C PHE A 8 -7.50 11.72 -4.10
N GLY A 9 -8.18 11.48 -3.01
CA GLY A 9 -7.59 10.82 -1.86
C GLY A 9 -8.54 9.85 -1.19
N PHE A 10 -7.96 8.93 -0.45
CA PHE A 10 -8.70 7.93 0.31
C PHE A 10 -7.90 7.49 1.51
N ASN A 11 -8.60 6.91 2.50
CA ASN A 11 -7.97 6.39 3.69
C ASN A 11 -7.79 4.89 3.59
N LEU A 12 -6.70 4.40 4.19
CA LEU A 12 -6.51 2.99 4.46
C LEU A 12 -7.00 2.68 5.88
N VAL A 13 -7.21 1.41 6.15
CA VAL A 13 -7.59 0.91 7.48
C VAL A 13 -6.62 -0.18 7.92
N PRO A 14 -6.53 -0.51 9.22
CA PRO A 14 -5.72 -1.64 9.67
C PRO A 14 -6.06 -2.92 8.90
N ALA A 15 -5.04 -3.64 8.49
CA ALA A 15 -5.20 -4.79 7.58
C ALA A 15 -5.86 -6.00 8.24
N SER A 16 -5.82 -6.09 9.57
CA SER A 16 -6.38 -7.21 10.33
C SER A 16 -6.80 -6.76 11.72
N ASP A 17 -7.61 -7.57 12.39
CA ASP A 17 -8.03 -7.29 13.76
C ASP A 17 -6.86 -7.23 14.74
N PRO A 18 -5.86 -8.13 14.71
CA PRO A 18 -4.68 -7.99 15.56
C PRO A 18 -3.93 -6.68 15.36
N ILE A 19 -3.81 -6.21 14.12
CA ILE A 19 -3.16 -4.92 13.85
C ILE A 19 -4.01 -3.77 14.37
N ALA A 20 -5.32 -3.81 14.18
CA ALA A 20 -6.22 -2.77 14.71
C ALA A 20 -6.13 -2.67 16.23
N ALA A 21 -6.02 -3.80 16.93
CA ALA A 21 -5.87 -3.83 18.38
C ALA A 21 -4.50 -3.33 18.85
N CYS A 22 -3.45 -3.65 18.09
CA CYS A 22 -2.07 -3.28 18.41
C CYS A 22 -1.78 -1.82 18.09
N LEU A 23 -2.35 -1.30 17.02
CA LEU A 23 -2.15 0.07 16.53
C LEU A 23 -3.50 0.79 16.44
N PRO A 24 -4.15 1.06 17.60
CA PRO A 24 -5.52 1.59 17.59
C PRO A 24 -5.65 2.99 17.03
N ASP A 25 -4.55 3.75 17.00
CA ASP A 25 -4.52 5.12 16.49
C ASP A 25 -3.98 5.22 15.06
N ALA A 26 -3.75 4.09 14.41
CA ALA A 26 -3.18 4.08 13.06
C ALA A 26 -4.13 4.71 12.05
N VAL A 27 -3.62 5.70 11.34
CA VAL A 27 -4.33 6.39 10.25
C VAL A 27 -3.37 6.52 9.08
N ALA A 28 -3.85 6.24 7.88
CA ALA A 28 -3.08 6.43 6.66
C ALA A 28 -3.97 7.02 5.58
N ARG A 29 -3.46 8.03 4.89
CA ARG A 29 -4.16 8.66 3.77
C ARG A 29 -3.30 8.61 2.53
N VAL A 30 -3.90 8.16 1.45
CA VAL A 30 -3.31 8.14 0.11
C VAL A 30 -3.91 9.27 -0.70
N THR A 31 -3.08 10.08 -1.34
CA THR A 31 -3.51 11.10 -2.28
C THR A 31 -2.86 10.80 -3.62
N VAL A 32 -3.67 10.77 -4.68
CA VAL A 32 -3.22 10.53 -6.04
C VAL A 32 -3.34 11.81 -6.83
N PHE A 33 -2.24 12.19 -7.46
CA PHE A 33 -2.18 13.31 -8.41
C PHE A 33 -2.06 12.66 -9.80
N PRO A 34 -3.17 12.58 -10.56
CA PRO A 34 -3.16 11.91 -11.86
C PRO A 34 -2.17 12.55 -12.82
N ARG A 35 -1.63 11.73 -13.69
CA ARG A 35 -0.59 12.14 -14.62
C ARG A 35 -1.05 13.25 -15.55
N GLU A 36 -0.10 14.11 -15.86
CA GLU A 36 -0.19 15.00 -17.00
C GLU A 36 0.45 14.34 -18.21
N GLU A 37 -0.03 14.64 -19.40
CA GLU A 37 0.49 14.06 -20.64
C GLU A 37 2.01 14.22 -20.78
N ILE A 38 2.54 15.37 -20.35
CA ILE A 38 3.96 15.67 -20.44
C ILE A 38 4.81 14.78 -19.54
N ARG A 39 4.32 14.44 -18.35
CA ARG A 39 5.08 13.64 -17.38
C ARG A 39 4.97 12.15 -17.63
N GLY A 40 3.83 11.67 -18.10
CA GLY A 40 3.60 10.26 -18.37
C GLY A 40 3.43 9.38 -17.15
N VAL A 41 3.53 9.93 -15.94
CA VAL A 41 3.37 9.20 -14.66
C VAL A 41 2.49 9.96 -13.70
N ASP A 42 1.82 9.23 -12.83
CA ASP A 42 1.08 9.79 -11.72
C ASP A 42 2.02 10.03 -10.54
N THR A 43 1.58 10.82 -9.58
CA THR A 43 2.27 10.96 -8.30
C THR A 43 1.33 10.46 -7.20
N VAL A 44 1.83 9.60 -6.32
CA VAL A 44 1.09 9.16 -5.15
C VAL A 44 1.82 9.63 -3.90
N GLU A 45 1.06 10.17 -2.96
CA GLU A 45 1.56 10.56 -1.65
C GLU A 45 0.82 9.76 -0.59
N LEU A 46 1.57 9.08 0.28
CA LEU A 46 1.02 8.38 1.41
C LEU A 46 1.54 9.03 2.68
N ARG A 47 0.62 9.38 3.58
CA ARG A 47 0.92 9.92 4.91
C ARG A 47 0.27 9.05 5.95
N ALA A 48 1.04 8.65 6.95
CA ALA A 48 0.57 7.78 8.02
C ALA A 48 1.02 8.29 9.38
N HIS A 49 0.19 8.05 10.39
CA HIS A 49 0.55 8.30 11.78
C HIS A 49 -0.13 7.28 12.70
N GLY A 50 0.27 7.26 13.96
CA GLY A 50 -0.21 6.25 14.90
C GLY A 50 0.37 4.87 14.66
N LEU A 51 1.45 4.77 13.88
CA LEU A 51 2.15 3.53 13.59
C LEU A 51 3.24 3.27 14.63
N ARG A 52 3.88 2.11 14.49
CA ARG A 52 5.04 1.79 15.31
C ARG A 52 6.17 2.80 15.03
N PRO A 53 6.79 3.39 16.09
CA PRO A 53 7.89 4.34 15.89
C PRO A 53 9.13 3.69 15.26
N ASN A 54 9.88 4.50 14.51
CA ASN A 54 11.18 4.13 13.94
C ASN A 54 11.14 2.82 13.15
N THR A 55 10.09 2.64 12.36
CA THR A 55 9.80 1.38 11.64
C THR A 55 9.62 1.68 10.16
N THR A 56 10.17 0.82 9.31
CA THR A 56 10.02 0.91 7.85
C THR A 56 8.86 0.04 7.39
N PHE A 57 8.10 0.59 6.45
CA PHE A 57 6.96 -0.06 5.82
C PHE A 57 7.14 -0.05 4.30
N ALA A 58 6.78 -1.15 3.65
CA ALA A 58 6.84 -1.30 2.20
C ALA A 58 5.44 -1.15 1.60
N VAL A 59 5.31 -0.31 0.57
CA VAL A 59 4.03 0.05 -0.06
C VAL A 59 3.90 -0.65 -1.40
N PHE A 60 2.74 -1.26 -1.60
CA PHE A 60 2.43 -2.02 -2.82
C PHE A 60 1.08 -1.61 -3.40
N LEU A 61 0.98 -1.68 -4.72
CA LEU A 61 -0.31 -1.82 -5.40
C LEU A 61 -0.64 -3.31 -5.46
N THR A 62 -1.90 -3.66 -5.20
CA THR A 62 -2.30 -5.06 -5.15
C THR A 62 -3.58 -5.31 -5.91
N GLU A 63 -3.76 -6.56 -6.33
CA GLU A 63 -5.00 -7.04 -6.94
C GLU A 63 -6.14 -7.04 -5.91
N MET A 64 -5.87 -7.55 -4.73
CA MET A 64 -6.82 -7.65 -3.62
C MET A 64 -6.22 -6.98 -2.37
N PRO A 65 -7.04 -6.37 -1.52
CA PRO A 65 -6.55 -5.72 -0.30
C PRO A 65 -6.50 -6.64 0.92
N VAL A 66 -6.80 -7.92 0.74
CA VAL A 66 -6.83 -8.95 1.80
C VAL A 66 -6.10 -10.19 1.32
N PRO A 67 -5.58 -11.04 2.25
CA PRO A 67 -4.92 -12.28 1.85
C PRO A 67 -5.81 -13.15 0.94
N PRO A 68 -5.25 -13.75 -0.11
CA PRO A 68 -3.83 -13.87 -0.48
C PRO A 68 -3.27 -12.72 -1.35
N PHE A 69 -3.92 -11.60 -1.46
CA PHE A 69 -3.55 -10.36 -2.16
C PHE A 69 -3.44 -10.47 -3.69
N GLY A 70 -3.17 -11.64 -4.25
CA GLY A 70 -3.01 -11.84 -5.69
C GLY A 70 -1.74 -11.19 -6.23
N ALA A 71 -1.82 -10.59 -7.41
CA ALA A 71 -0.67 -9.88 -7.99
C ALA A 71 -0.37 -8.61 -7.19
N VAL A 72 0.92 -8.35 -6.96
CA VAL A 72 1.38 -7.19 -6.20
C VAL A 72 2.53 -6.50 -6.93
N GLN A 73 2.63 -5.19 -6.75
CA GLN A 73 3.72 -4.39 -7.29
C GLN A 73 4.27 -3.48 -6.22
N TYR A 74 5.55 -3.60 -5.92
CA TYR A 74 6.26 -2.72 -5.00
C TYR A 74 6.40 -1.32 -5.61
N ILE A 75 6.05 -0.28 -4.85
CA ILE A 75 6.14 1.09 -5.33
C ILE A 75 6.99 2.01 -4.45
N GLY A 76 7.29 1.64 -3.23
CA GLY A 76 8.15 2.45 -2.38
C GLY A 76 8.09 2.07 -0.92
N ASP A 77 8.94 2.72 -0.12
CA ASP A 77 9.02 2.54 1.34
C ASP A 77 8.84 3.88 2.04
N PHE A 78 8.43 3.81 3.30
CA PHE A 78 8.56 4.95 4.20
C PHE A 78 8.98 4.45 5.59
N THR A 79 9.65 5.33 6.33
CA THR A 79 10.08 5.01 7.69
C THR A 79 9.45 6.03 8.65
N THR A 80 8.83 5.52 9.71
CA THR A 80 8.24 6.38 10.73
C THR A 80 9.31 7.00 11.62
N ASN A 81 8.97 8.17 12.16
CA ASN A 81 9.82 8.84 13.15
C ASN A 81 9.55 8.31 14.57
N ALA A 82 10.11 8.96 15.57
CA ALA A 82 9.93 8.58 16.98
C ALA A 82 8.48 8.70 17.46
N HIS A 83 7.62 9.38 16.73
CA HIS A 83 6.19 9.55 17.03
C HIS A 83 5.28 8.62 16.22
N GLY A 84 5.85 7.73 15.41
CA GLY A 84 5.06 6.81 14.58
C GLY A 84 4.44 7.48 13.35
N THR A 85 4.98 8.59 12.90
CA THR A 85 4.52 9.33 11.73
C THR A 85 5.52 9.16 10.58
N GLY A 86 5.02 8.91 9.38
CA GLY A 86 5.84 8.78 8.20
C GLY A 86 5.08 9.11 6.92
N SER A 87 5.83 9.36 5.85
CA SER A 87 5.25 9.65 4.56
C SER A 87 6.20 9.25 3.44
N VAL A 88 5.62 9.03 2.26
CA VAL A 88 6.37 8.78 1.04
C VAL A 88 5.62 9.42 -0.13
N ARG A 89 6.37 9.90 -1.09
CA ARG A 89 5.87 10.42 -2.35
C ARG A 89 6.61 9.71 -3.48
N VAL A 90 5.86 9.07 -4.38
CA VAL A 90 6.45 8.32 -5.49
C VAL A 90 5.75 8.68 -6.79
N ASP A 91 6.51 8.62 -7.87
CA ASP A 91 5.99 8.73 -9.22
C ASP A 91 5.88 7.32 -9.79
N ALA A 92 4.66 6.95 -10.17
CA ALA A 92 4.36 5.61 -10.67
C ALA A 92 3.09 5.65 -11.51
N ILE A 93 2.82 4.59 -12.25
CA ILE A 93 1.54 4.44 -12.94
C ILE A 93 0.53 3.88 -11.93
N ILE A 94 -0.36 4.73 -11.46
CA ILE A 94 -1.38 4.42 -10.45
C ILE A 94 -2.76 4.38 -11.08
N ASP A 95 -3.04 5.35 -11.94
CA ASP A 95 -4.26 5.41 -12.73
C ASP A 95 -4.11 4.37 -13.85
N GLU A 96 -4.97 3.36 -13.86
CA GLU A 96 -4.91 2.23 -14.80
C GLU A 96 -3.70 1.31 -14.59
N ALA A 97 -3.21 1.14 -13.37
CA ALA A 97 -2.15 0.17 -13.09
C ALA A 97 -2.66 -1.26 -13.28
N PHE A 98 -1.94 -2.05 -14.05
CA PHE A 98 -2.31 -3.44 -14.30
C PHE A 98 -1.08 -4.31 -14.58
N ALA A 99 -1.26 -5.61 -14.39
CA ALA A 99 -0.33 -6.64 -14.86
C ALA A 99 -1.03 -7.48 -15.94
N PHE A 100 -0.31 -7.82 -16.98
CA PHE A 100 -0.83 -8.68 -18.04
C PHE A 100 0.09 -9.89 -18.20
N ASN A 101 -0.51 -11.08 -18.15
CA ASN A 101 0.24 -12.32 -18.32
C ASN A 101 0.13 -12.78 -19.77
N ASN A 102 1.23 -12.69 -20.51
CA ASN A 102 1.26 -13.06 -21.92
C ASN A 102 1.08 -14.57 -22.17
N ILE A 103 1.33 -15.39 -21.14
CA ILE A 103 1.17 -16.84 -21.25
C ILE A 103 -0.30 -17.22 -21.17
N THR A 104 -1.02 -16.63 -20.21
CA THR A 104 -2.43 -16.95 -19.95
C THR A 104 -3.40 -16.02 -20.66
N GLY A 105 -2.96 -14.84 -21.10
CA GLY A 105 -3.81 -13.81 -21.66
C GLY A 105 -4.67 -13.08 -20.63
N VAL A 106 -4.32 -13.16 -19.34
CA VAL A 106 -5.11 -12.57 -18.27
C VAL A 106 -4.54 -11.22 -17.88
N ARG A 107 -5.42 -10.21 -17.82
CA ARG A 107 -5.14 -8.89 -17.25
C ARG A 107 -5.60 -8.87 -15.80
N THR A 108 -4.76 -8.35 -14.92
CA THR A 108 -5.06 -8.15 -13.50
C THR A 108 -4.90 -6.67 -13.17
N ASP A 109 -5.96 -6.04 -12.71
CA ASP A 109 -5.90 -4.65 -12.28
C ASP A 109 -5.28 -4.57 -10.88
N LEU A 110 -4.35 -3.63 -10.70
CA LEU A 110 -3.66 -3.36 -9.44
C LEU A 110 -4.27 -2.09 -8.82
N ASN A 111 -5.48 -2.20 -8.34
CA ASN A 111 -6.32 -1.05 -7.95
C ASN A 111 -6.55 -0.92 -6.45
N HIS A 112 -5.79 -1.66 -5.65
CA HIS A 112 -5.75 -1.55 -4.20
C HIS A 112 -4.37 -1.11 -3.72
N VAL A 113 -4.32 -0.54 -2.51
CA VAL A 113 -3.07 -0.14 -1.86
C VAL A 113 -2.97 -0.86 -0.53
N VAL A 114 -1.83 -1.47 -0.28
CA VAL A 114 -1.52 -2.14 0.98
C VAL A 114 -0.07 -1.83 1.34
N PHE A 115 0.22 -1.61 2.61
CA PHE A 115 1.61 -1.57 3.05
C PHE A 115 1.86 -2.59 4.17
N TRP A 116 3.06 -3.13 4.16
CA TRP A 116 3.52 -4.17 5.07
C TRP A 116 4.63 -3.63 5.97
N PHE A 117 4.79 -4.24 7.14
CA PHE A 117 6.05 -4.10 7.87
C PHE A 117 7.17 -4.62 6.95
N ALA A 118 8.18 -3.79 6.69
CA ALA A 118 9.25 -4.18 5.77
C ALA A 118 10.15 -5.29 6.36
N ASP A 119 10.31 -5.30 7.69
CA ASP A 119 11.09 -6.32 8.40
C ASP A 119 10.14 -7.23 9.18
N PRO A 120 10.23 -8.58 8.99
CA PRO A 120 9.41 -9.52 9.74
C PRO A 120 9.55 -9.41 11.26
N ALA A 121 10.68 -8.95 11.75
CA ALA A 121 10.90 -8.77 13.20
C ALA A 121 10.06 -7.63 13.78
N ASP A 122 9.65 -6.66 12.97
CA ASP A 122 8.97 -5.46 13.44
C ASP A 122 7.48 -5.66 13.69
N ASP A 123 6.90 -6.76 13.26
CA ASP A 123 5.48 -7.07 13.49
C ASP A 123 5.23 -7.92 14.75
N LYS A 124 6.27 -8.34 15.44
CA LYS A 124 6.16 -9.34 16.54
C LYS A 124 5.42 -8.82 17.76
N ASP A 125 5.39 -7.52 17.97
CA ASP A 125 4.59 -6.92 19.04
C ASP A 125 3.09 -7.04 18.77
N CYS A 126 2.70 -7.10 17.51
CA CYS A 126 1.31 -7.17 17.08
C CYS A 126 0.87 -8.60 16.78
N VAL A 127 1.72 -9.37 16.10
CA VAL A 127 1.41 -10.73 15.62
C VAL A 127 2.63 -11.65 15.84
N PRO A 128 2.90 -12.03 17.10
CA PRO A 128 4.18 -12.69 17.45
C PRO A 128 4.41 -14.03 16.77
N ALA A 129 3.35 -14.73 16.35
CA ALA A 129 3.44 -16.05 15.74
C ALA A 129 3.27 -16.05 14.21
N SER A 130 3.17 -14.89 13.57
CA SER A 130 2.95 -14.83 12.13
C SER A 130 4.20 -15.28 11.36
N PRO A 131 4.02 -16.03 10.27
CA PRO A 131 5.14 -16.31 9.36
C PRO A 131 5.49 -15.05 8.57
N PRO A 132 6.74 -14.90 8.11
CA PRO A 132 7.09 -13.79 7.25
C PRO A 132 6.36 -13.86 5.90
N THR A 133 6.11 -12.69 5.31
CA THR A 133 5.62 -12.59 3.95
C THR A 133 6.80 -12.83 2.99
N PRO A 134 6.67 -13.73 2.00
CA PRO A 134 7.82 -14.16 1.22
C PRO A 134 8.31 -13.16 0.17
N PHE A 135 7.70 -11.99 0.11
CA PHE A 135 8.10 -10.96 -0.85
C PHE A 135 8.30 -9.61 -0.16
N ASP A 136 9.35 -8.94 -0.56
CA ASP A 136 9.62 -7.54 -0.38
C ASP A 136 10.63 -7.18 -1.46
N GLY A 137 10.93 -5.92 -1.70
CA GLY A 137 11.91 -5.51 -2.69
C GLY A 137 13.30 -6.10 -2.45
N ASP A 138 13.62 -6.48 -1.21
CA ASP A 138 14.92 -6.99 -0.80
C ASP A 138 14.86 -8.31 0.01
N GLY A 139 13.72 -8.99 0.03
CA GLY A 139 13.61 -10.26 0.73
C GLY A 139 12.23 -10.54 1.30
N GLU A 140 12.16 -10.76 2.61
CA GLU A 140 10.93 -11.08 3.31
C GLU A 140 10.40 -9.86 4.04
N ALA A 141 9.07 -9.68 4.00
CA ALA A 141 8.36 -8.66 4.77
C ALA A 141 7.67 -9.29 5.99
N GLY A 142 7.21 -8.45 6.91
CA GLY A 142 6.28 -8.83 7.95
C GLY A 142 4.86 -8.95 7.41
N VAL A 143 3.86 -8.80 8.29
CA VAL A 143 2.45 -8.84 7.87
C VAL A 143 2.01 -7.51 7.29
N ALA A 144 0.92 -7.52 6.56
CA ALA A 144 0.26 -6.30 6.11
C ALA A 144 -0.19 -5.47 7.32
N ALA A 145 0.13 -4.18 7.28
CA ALA A 145 -0.21 -3.25 8.37
C ALA A 145 -1.52 -2.50 8.09
N MET A 146 -1.64 -1.91 6.90
CA MET A 146 -2.85 -1.19 6.51
C MET A 146 -3.19 -1.48 5.05
N SER A 147 -4.48 -1.41 4.73
CA SER A 147 -4.97 -1.73 3.39
C SER A 147 -6.21 -0.95 3.02
N SER A 148 -6.54 -0.99 1.73
CA SER A 148 -7.77 -0.42 1.18
C SER A 148 -8.96 -1.39 1.23
N LYS A 149 -8.98 -2.34 2.15
CA LYS A 149 -10.08 -3.32 2.27
C LYS A 149 -11.43 -2.69 2.60
N ASN A 150 -11.42 -1.47 3.13
CA ASN A 150 -12.64 -0.69 3.38
C ASN A 150 -13.41 -0.34 2.10
N PHE A 151 -12.81 -0.51 0.93
CA PHE A 151 -13.46 -0.28 -0.35
C PHE A 151 -14.15 -1.52 -0.92
N LEU A 152 -13.91 -2.72 -0.35
CA LEU A 152 -14.52 -3.94 -0.88
C LEU A 152 -16.06 -3.88 -0.84
N PRO A 153 -16.74 -4.37 -1.88
CA PRO A 153 -16.22 -5.12 -3.04
C PRO A 153 -15.60 -4.26 -4.14
N GLY A 154 -15.60 -2.94 -4.02
CA GLY A 154 -14.96 -2.02 -4.96
C GLY A 154 -13.49 -1.82 -4.67
N ALA A 155 -12.89 -0.81 -5.32
CA ALA A 155 -11.50 -0.44 -5.18
C ALA A 155 -11.33 1.08 -5.20
N PRO A 156 -10.30 1.64 -4.54
CA PRO A 156 -10.08 3.09 -4.52
C PRO A 156 -9.45 3.63 -5.80
N LEU A 157 -8.75 2.79 -6.56
CA LEU A 157 -8.08 3.18 -7.80
C LEU A 157 -8.87 2.69 -9.02
N PRO A 158 -8.75 3.38 -10.16
CA PRO A 158 -9.42 2.97 -11.40
C PRO A 158 -8.98 1.62 -11.92
#